data_ae8c868f1442a17a86de0db1de1aca9f
#
_entry.id   ae8c868f1442a17a86de0db1de1aca9f
#
_cell.length_a   1.000
_cell.length_b   1.000
_cell.length_c   1.000
_cell.angle_alpha   90.00
_cell.angle_beta   90.00
_cell.angle_gamma   90.00
#
_symmetry.space_group_name_H-M   'P 1'
#
loop_
_entity.id
_entity.type
_entity.pdbx_description
1 polymer ?
#
loop_
_entity_poly.entity_id
_entity_poly.type
_entity_poly.pdbx_seq_one_letter_code
_entity_poly.pdbx_strand_id
1 'polypeptide(L)'
;MKKLFATTLLSTAVAFSAQAQDVTGTIHANQGTQKINKEIYGQFAEHLGSCIYGGLWVGPDSKIPNTQGYRNDVLQALKDLKVPVLRWPGGCFADEYHWMDGIGPREKRPKMQNNNWGGTIEDNSFGTHEFLNLCEMLGCEPYISGNVGSGTVEELAKWVEYMTSDGDTPMAKLRRQNGRDKAWKVKYLGVGNESWGCGGNMRPEYYSDLFRRYSVYCRNYDGNQLYKIASGASDYDYNWTKVLMDRIGNRANAISLHYYTVTGWTGSKGSATKFNNEDYYWTMGKALGIEDVIKKHEAIMDKADPKKQVALLVDEWGTWWDEEPGTIKGHLYQQNCMRDAFVAALSLNVFHRHTERVKMTNIAQIVNVLQSMILTDTKGTGHMVLTPTYHVFNMYKDFQEATYLPMDVKCDSMDVRGDDHAKAGRKIPLVSTSAAKKADGTIVVALANVSLDKAQQVEFNLDGAAAPKAVTGQILSCNKVSDYNDFAHPDVVKPAVFKDAKVKKNTLKVKIPAKSIVVLKIK
;
A
#
# COMPACT_ATOMS: atom_id res chain seq x y z
N MET A 1 -1.69 -73.45 -37.02
CA MET A 1 -2.35 -72.95 -35.84
C MET A 1 -1.28 -72.17 -35.00
N LYS A 2 -1.26 -70.86 -35.16
CA LYS A 2 -0.37 -69.95 -34.34
C LYS A 2 -1.26 -69.25 -33.36
N LYS A 3 -1.08 -69.55 -32.07
CA LYS A 3 -1.76 -68.82 -30.96
C LYS A 3 -1.01 -67.51 -30.67
N LEU A 4 -1.71 -66.40 -30.84
CA LEU A 4 -1.26 -65.08 -30.44
C LEU A 4 -1.61 -64.88 -28.95
N PHE A 5 -0.60 -64.68 -28.11
CA PHE A 5 -0.79 -64.24 -26.73
C PHE A 5 -0.79 -62.68 -26.72
N ALA A 6 -1.93 -62.13 -26.40
CA ALA A 6 -2.05 -60.70 -26.14
C ALA A 6 -1.74 -60.43 -24.64
N THR A 7 -0.62 -59.77 -24.36
CA THR A 7 -0.25 -59.34 -23.03
C THR A 7 -0.82 -57.96 -22.80
N THR A 8 -1.87 -57.86 -21.98
CA THR A 8 -2.46 -56.59 -21.57
C THR A 8 -1.60 -56.00 -20.45
N LEU A 9 -0.85 -54.91 -20.74
CA LEU A 9 -0.18 -54.13 -19.72
C LEU A 9 -1.23 -53.26 -19.01
N LEU A 10 -1.52 -53.56 -17.75
CA LEU A 10 -2.30 -52.76 -16.85
C LEU A 10 -1.38 -51.67 -16.27
N SER A 11 -1.40 -50.45 -16.79
CA SER A 11 -0.72 -49.28 -16.23
C SER A 11 -1.52 -48.77 -15.04
N THR A 12 -1.12 -49.14 -13.82
CA THR A 12 -1.59 -48.51 -12.59
C THR A 12 -1.02 -47.08 -12.51
N ALA A 13 -1.83 -46.10 -12.86
CA ALA A 13 -1.55 -44.69 -12.55
C ALA A 13 -1.65 -44.49 -11.02
N VAL A 14 -0.53 -44.45 -10.32
CA VAL A 14 -0.49 -44.00 -8.93
C VAL A 14 -0.73 -42.51 -8.94
N ALA A 15 -1.95 -42.08 -8.66
CA ALA A 15 -2.25 -40.71 -8.36
C ALA A 15 -1.61 -40.38 -6.98
N PHE A 16 -0.48 -39.71 -7.00
CA PHE A 16 0.02 -39.05 -5.80
C PHE A 16 -0.96 -37.92 -5.45
N SER A 17 -1.90 -38.19 -4.54
CA SER A 17 -2.62 -37.13 -3.84
C SER A 17 -1.59 -36.44 -2.94
N ALA A 18 -1.13 -35.26 -3.33
CA ALA A 18 -0.37 -34.41 -2.43
C ALA A 18 -1.22 -34.21 -1.17
N GLN A 19 -0.80 -34.81 -0.05
CA GLN A 19 -1.50 -34.71 1.21
C GLN A 19 -1.40 -33.23 1.65
N ALA A 20 -2.55 -32.58 1.85
CA ALA A 20 -2.58 -31.20 2.32
C ALA A 20 -1.93 -31.13 3.73
N GLN A 21 -1.06 -30.16 3.95
CA GLN A 21 -0.48 -29.92 5.27
C GLN A 21 -1.50 -29.19 6.14
N ASP A 22 -1.54 -29.54 7.42
CA ASP A 22 -2.49 -28.95 8.35
C ASP A 22 -1.95 -27.65 8.93
N VAL A 23 -2.78 -26.60 8.82
CA VAL A 23 -2.61 -25.33 9.52
C VAL A 23 -3.65 -25.30 10.62
N THR A 24 -3.23 -25.22 11.86
CA THR A 24 -4.14 -25.25 13.02
C THR A 24 -3.92 -24.05 13.92
N GLY A 25 -4.97 -23.68 14.69
CA GLY A 25 -4.81 -22.60 15.64
C GLY A 25 -6.12 -22.11 16.26
N THR A 26 -6.00 -20.96 16.92
CA THR A 26 -7.12 -20.29 17.58
C THR A 26 -7.20 -18.83 17.14
N ILE A 27 -8.39 -18.38 16.85
CA ILE A 27 -8.74 -16.96 16.68
C ILE A 27 -9.44 -16.51 17.97
N HIS A 28 -8.83 -15.56 18.68
CA HIS A 28 -9.34 -15.07 19.97
C HIS A 28 -10.35 -13.95 19.76
N ALA A 29 -11.61 -14.31 19.45
CA ALA A 29 -12.66 -13.37 19.05
C ALA A 29 -13.13 -12.41 20.14
N ASN A 30 -12.79 -12.66 21.41
CA ASN A 30 -13.10 -11.82 22.57
C ASN A 30 -11.89 -11.01 23.10
N GLN A 31 -10.70 -11.15 22.49
CA GLN A 31 -9.48 -10.48 22.96
C GLN A 31 -9.04 -9.31 22.07
N GLY A 32 -9.82 -8.96 21.07
CA GLY A 32 -9.54 -7.81 20.21
C GLY A 32 -9.67 -6.50 20.98
N THR A 33 -8.62 -5.67 20.96
CA THR A 33 -8.59 -4.37 21.65
C THR A 33 -8.26 -3.21 20.72
N GLN A 34 -7.58 -3.46 19.60
CA GLN A 34 -7.10 -2.43 18.69
C GLN A 34 -7.87 -2.47 17.36
N LYS A 35 -8.27 -1.30 16.89
CA LYS A 35 -8.85 -1.15 15.56
C LYS A 35 -7.77 -1.14 14.49
N ILE A 36 -8.01 -1.82 13.39
CA ILE A 36 -7.28 -1.66 12.16
C ILE A 36 -7.73 -0.34 11.54
N ASN A 37 -6.91 0.70 11.65
CA ASN A 37 -7.23 2.00 11.06
C ASN A 37 -7.47 1.84 9.56
N LYS A 38 -8.51 2.50 9.03
CA LYS A 38 -8.79 2.47 7.59
C LYS A 38 -7.59 2.97 6.76
N GLU A 39 -6.80 3.91 7.29
CA GLU A 39 -5.63 4.49 6.64
C GLU A 39 -4.49 3.49 6.39
N ILE A 40 -4.51 2.28 6.97
CA ILE A 40 -3.63 1.15 6.58
C ILE A 40 -3.84 0.75 5.10
N TYR A 41 -4.97 1.11 4.50
CA TYR A 41 -5.30 0.88 3.10
C TYR A 41 -5.04 2.11 2.22
N GLY A 42 -4.21 3.02 2.70
CA GLY A 42 -3.84 4.26 2.02
C GLY A 42 -3.11 4.03 0.70
N GLN A 43 -3.18 5.06 -0.13
CA GLN A 43 -2.61 5.07 -1.47
C GLN A 43 -1.63 6.24 -1.60
N PHE A 44 -0.74 6.12 -2.58
CA PHE A 44 0.25 7.15 -2.88
C PHE A 44 0.21 7.52 -4.35
N ALA A 45 0.16 8.81 -4.63
CA ALA A 45 0.24 9.41 -5.96
C ALA A 45 1.39 10.41 -6.00
N GLU A 46 2.20 10.34 -7.03
CA GLU A 46 3.33 11.22 -7.23
C GLU A 46 3.34 11.75 -8.66
N HIS A 47 3.86 12.96 -8.86
CA HIS A 47 4.27 13.42 -10.19
C HIS A 47 5.46 12.60 -10.67
N LEU A 48 5.18 11.38 -11.07
CA LEU A 48 6.14 10.38 -11.53
C LEU A 48 5.51 9.60 -12.69
N GLY A 49 6.19 9.56 -13.83
CA GLY A 49 5.72 8.84 -14.99
C GLY A 49 4.28 9.21 -15.36
N SER A 50 3.44 8.20 -15.49
CA SER A 50 2.03 8.37 -15.82
C SER A 50 1.09 8.16 -14.62
N CYS A 51 1.56 8.37 -13.39
CA CYS A 51 0.68 8.26 -12.22
C CYS A 51 -0.41 9.33 -12.24
N ILE A 52 -0.01 10.57 -12.45
CA ILE A 52 -0.94 11.71 -12.53
C ILE A 52 -1.45 11.88 -13.96
N TYR A 53 -0.59 12.29 -14.88
CA TYR A 53 -0.96 12.61 -16.26
C TYR A 53 -1.15 11.34 -17.10
N GLY A 54 -2.37 11.14 -17.63
CA GLY A 54 -2.78 9.91 -18.31
C GLY A 54 -3.25 8.79 -17.39
N GLY A 55 -2.90 8.84 -16.10
CA GLY A 55 -3.35 7.93 -15.05
C GLY A 55 -4.59 8.46 -14.33
N LEU A 56 -4.40 9.29 -13.31
CA LEU A 56 -5.52 9.91 -12.57
C LEU A 56 -6.19 11.03 -13.36
N TRP A 57 -5.41 11.79 -14.11
CA TRP A 57 -5.79 13.05 -14.75
C TRP A 57 -5.48 13.05 -16.24
N VAL A 58 -6.47 13.43 -17.04
CA VAL A 58 -6.35 13.55 -18.50
C VAL A 58 -6.71 14.96 -19.02
N GLY A 59 -7.15 15.84 -18.11
CA GLY A 59 -7.67 17.15 -18.47
C GLY A 59 -9.13 17.13 -18.91
N PRO A 60 -9.86 18.24 -18.73
CA PRO A 60 -11.30 18.29 -19.01
C PRO A 60 -11.64 18.16 -20.50
N ASP A 61 -10.72 18.56 -21.39
CA ASP A 61 -10.93 18.54 -22.85
C ASP A 61 -10.49 17.22 -23.50
N SER A 62 -10.06 16.24 -22.70
CA SER A 62 -9.64 14.92 -23.19
C SER A 62 -10.81 14.15 -23.82
N LYS A 63 -10.51 13.39 -24.89
CA LYS A 63 -11.47 12.43 -25.49
C LYS A 63 -11.67 11.18 -24.62
N ILE A 64 -10.77 10.90 -23.68
CA ILE A 64 -10.94 9.84 -22.68
C ILE A 64 -12.08 10.26 -21.75
N PRO A 65 -13.07 9.37 -21.48
CA PRO A 65 -14.18 9.69 -20.59
C PRO A 65 -13.71 10.19 -19.23
N ASN A 66 -14.08 11.40 -18.88
CA ASN A 66 -13.62 12.06 -17.67
C ASN A 66 -14.72 12.91 -17.02
N THR A 67 -14.57 13.17 -15.73
CA THR A 67 -15.34 14.15 -14.96
C THR A 67 -14.40 15.25 -14.52
N GLN A 68 -14.53 16.44 -15.11
CA GLN A 68 -13.68 17.60 -14.81
C GLN A 68 -12.18 17.36 -15.02
N GLY A 69 -11.80 16.38 -15.86
CA GLY A 69 -10.42 16.00 -16.13
C GLY A 69 -9.94 14.72 -15.42
N TYR A 70 -10.66 14.21 -14.43
CA TYR A 70 -10.37 12.93 -13.79
C TYR A 70 -10.94 11.78 -14.61
N ARG A 71 -10.15 10.75 -14.88
CA ARG A 71 -10.62 9.57 -15.61
C ARG A 71 -11.77 8.89 -14.87
N ASN A 72 -12.91 8.68 -15.55
CA ASN A 72 -14.09 8.10 -14.92
C ASN A 72 -13.91 6.64 -14.49
N ASP A 73 -13.22 5.85 -15.29
CA ASP A 73 -12.91 4.44 -15.01
C ASP A 73 -12.01 4.30 -13.78
N VAL A 74 -10.92 5.08 -13.71
CA VAL A 74 -10.02 5.12 -12.56
C VAL A 74 -10.75 5.62 -11.31
N LEU A 75 -11.50 6.72 -11.41
CA LEU A 75 -12.26 7.28 -10.30
C LEU A 75 -13.25 6.26 -9.71
N GLN A 76 -13.96 5.50 -10.58
CA GLN A 76 -14.89 4.47 -10.12
C GLN A 76 -14.16 3.32 -9.42
N ALA A 77 -13.06 2.82 -9.99
CA ALA A 77 -12.27 1.78 -9.37
C ALA A 77 -11.74 2.17 -7.99
N LEU A 78 -11.30 3.42 -7.81
CA LEU A 78 -10.82 3.93 -6.53
C LEU A 78 -11.95 4.10 -5.50
N LYS A 79 -13.15 4.49 -5.93
CA LYS A 79 -14.35 4.51 -5.08
C LYS A 79 -14.71 3.11 -4.60
N ASP A 80 -14.63 2.11 -5.47
CA ASP A 80 -14.92 0.71 -5.14
C ASP A 80 -13.93 0.13 -4.12
N LEU A 81 -12.67 0.57 -4.16
CA LEU A 81 -11.65 0.26 -3.15
C LEU A 81 -11.93 0.92 -1.80
N LYS A 82 -12.75 1.98 -1.75
CA LYS A 82 -12.92 2.83 -0.56
C LYS A 82 -11.58 3.36 -0.07
N VAL A 83 -10.81 3.97 -0.98
CA VAL A 83 -9.51 4.57 -0.64
C VAL A 83 -9.69 5.51 0.57
N PRO A 84 -9.00 5.28 1.70
CA PRO A 84 -9.25 6.07 2.91
C PRO A 84 -8.39 7.32 2.99
N VAL A 85 -7.20 7.29 2.40
CA VAL A 85 -6.23 8.40 2.39
C VAL A 85 -5.40 8.33 1.12
N LEU A 86 -5.11 9.48 0.52
CA LEU A 86 -4.27 9.62 -0.65
C LEU A 86 -3.14 10.61 -0.36
N ARG A 87 -1.89 10.16 -0.49
CA ARG A 87 -0.67 10.95 -0.31
C ARG A 87 -0.23 11.55 -1.64
N TRP A 88 0.12 12.86 -1.66
CA TRP A 88 0.51 13.65 -2.83
C TRP A 88 1.29 14.92 -2.36
N PRO A 89 2.16 15.58 -3.14
CA PRO A 89 2.44 15.43 -4.58
C PRO A 89 3.57 14.43 -4.90
N GLY A 90 4.18 13.85 -3.90
CA GLY A 90 5.30 12.91 -4.03
C GLY A 90 5.77 12.43 -2.68
N GLY A 91 6.68 11.64 -2.73
CA GLY A 91 8.03 11.19 -2.73
C GLY A 91 9.05 12.30 -3.03
N CYS A 92 10.09 11.92 -3.73
CA CYS A 92 11.18 12.82 -4.08
C CYS A 92 10.71 14.08 -4.82
N PHE A 93 9.67 13.98 -5.63
CA PHE A 93 9.10 15.15 -6.32
C PHE A 93 8.61 16.23 -5.35
N ALA A 94 8.09 15.85 -4.16
CA ALA A 94 7.57 16.80 -3.20
C ALA A 94 8.61 17.84 -2.73
N ASP A 95 9.88 17.45 -2.64
CA ASP A 95 10.94 18.31 -2.14
C ASP A 95 11.58 19.24 -3.22
N GLU A 96 11.05 19.17 -4.45
CA GLU A 96 11.31 20.13 -5.53
C GLU A 96 10.03 20.87 -5.97
N TYR A 97 8.85 20.49 -5.42
CA TYR A 97 7.57 21.06 -5.82
C TYR A 97 7.25 22.37 -5.11
N HIS A 98 7.04 23.43 -5.91
CA HIS A 98 6.58 24.73 -5.45
C HIS A 98 5.07 24.87 -5.68
N TRP A 99 4.28 24.73 -4.63
CA TRP A 99 2.82 24.61 -4.72
C TRP A 99 2.11 25.74 -5.44
N MET A 100 2.69 26.95 -5.41
CA MET A 100 2.13 28.13 -6.12
C MET A 100 2.14 27.96 -7.64
N ASP A 101 3.04 27.12 -8.17
CA ASP A 101 3.10 26.81 -9.60
C ASP A 101 1.92 25.93 -10.03
N GLY A 102 1.28 25.23 -9.11
CA GLY A 102 0.13 24.35 -9.34
C GLY A 102 -1.23 24.99 -9.03
N ILE A 103 -1.35 26.32 -8.96
CA ILE A 103 -2.61 27.01 -8.69
C ILE A 103 -2.92 28.09 -9.74
N GLY A 104 -4.13 28.62 -9.73
CA GLY A 104 -4.60 29.60 -10.71
C GLY A 104 -4.94 28.98 -12.08
N PRO A 105 -5.13 29.82 -13.12
CA PRO A 105 -5.48 29.36 -14.47
C PRO A 105 -4.42 28.41 -15.03
N ARG A 106 -4.82 27.23 -15.48
CA ARG A 106 -3.90 26.15 -15.90
C ARG A 106 -2.96 26.56 -17.02
N GLU A 107 -3.46 27.32 -17.98
CA GLU A 107 -2.71 27.81 -19.12
C GLU A 107 -1.60 28.81 -18.76
N LYS A 108 -1.63 29.34 -17.53
CA LYS A 108 -0.65 30.29 -17.00
C LYS A 108 0.31 29.67 -16.01
N ARG A 109 0.11 28.40 -15.64
CA ARG A 109 0.99 27.71 -14.69
C ARG A 109 2.35 27.48 -15.32
N PRO A 110 3.46 27.75 -14.60
CA PRO A 110 4.80 27.49 -15.11
C PRO A 110 5.02 25.99 -15.25
N LYS A 111 5.85 25.64 -16.25
CA LYS A 111 6.32 24.26 -16.42
C LYS A 111 7.61 24.06 -15.65
N MET A 112 7.82 22.86 -15.14
CA MET A 112 9.07 22.48 -14.48
C MET A 112 9.63 21.19 -15.07
N GLN A 113 10.93 21.01 -14.99
CA GLN A 113 11.55 19.72 -15.29
C GLN A 113 11.53 18.85 -14.05
N ASN A 114 11.02 17.64 -14.18
CA ASN A 114 11.05 16.63 -13.13
C ASN A 114 12.43 15.97 -13.10
N ASN A 115 13.33 16.48 -12.27
CA ASN A 115 14.70 16.02 -12.23
C ASN A 115 14.84 14.65 -11.58
N ASN A 116 13.93 14.29 -10.69
CA ASN A 116 13.95 12.99 -10.03
C ASN A 116 13.48 11.87 -10.97
N TRP A 117 12.51 12.15 -11.84
CA TRP A 117 11.79 11.11 -12.58
C TRP A 117 11.79 11.36 -14.09
N GLY A 118 12.76 10.74 -14.79
CA GLY A 118 12.80 10.70 -16.24
C GLY A 118 13.13 12.02 -16.96
N GLY A 119 13.36 13.12 -16.25
CA GLY A 119 13.62 14.43 -16.85
C GLY A 119 12.44 15.01 -17.63
N THR A 120 11.23 14.52 -17.40
CA THR A 120 10.00 14.96 -18.06
C THR A 120 9.59 16.37 -17.66
N ILE A 121 8.89 17.06 -18.56
CA ILE A 121 8.33 18.38 -18.27
C ILE A 121 6.95 18.20 -17.64
N GLU A 122 6.81 18.64 -16.41
CA GLU A 122 5.53 18.76 -15.71
C GLU A 122 4.89 20.09 -16.06
N ASP A 123 3.63 20.06 -16.49
CA ASP A 123 2.91 21.28 -16.91
C ASP A 123 2.09 21.93 -15.79
N ASN A 124 2.12 21.31 -14.60
CA ASN A 124 1.40 21.74 -13.42
C ASN A 124 -0.13 21.88 -13.61
N SER A 125 -0.71 21.25 -14.64
CA SER A 125 -2.16 21.28 -14.87
C SER A 125 -2.95 20.51 -13.80
N PHE A 126 -2.27 19.65 -13.05
CA PHE A 126 -2.79 19.01 -11.83
C PHE A 126 -2.02 19.57 -10.63
N GLY A 127 -2.69 20.30 -9.76
CA GLY A 127 -2.10 20.91 -8.57
C GLY A 127 -3.03 20.80 -7.35
N THR A 128 -2.93 21.78 -6.45
CA THR A 128 -3.65 21.77 -5.16
C THR A 128 -5.15 21.57 -5.32
N HIS A 129 -5.79 22.33 -6.21
CA HIS A 129 -7.24 22.25 -6.42
C HIS A 129 -7.65 20.90 -7.00
N GLU A 130 -6.95 20.44 -8.01
CA GLU A 130 -7.22 19.16 -8.66
C GLU A 130 -7.03 18.00 -7.67
N PHE A 131 -5.99 18.02 -6.85
CA PHE A 131 -5.76 16.97 -5.85
C PHE A 131 -6.83 16.96 -4.77
N LEU A 132 -7.11 18.10 -4.15
CA LEU A 132 -8.07 18.18 -3.04
C LEU A 132 -9.50 17.90 -3.50
N ASN A 133 -9.88 18.32 -4.71
CA ASN A 133 -11.16 17.96 -5.31
C ASN A 133 -11.26 16.46 -5.61
N LEU A 134 -10.16 15.81 -6.06
CA LEU A 134 -10.13 14.36 -6.21
C LEU A 134 -10.39 13.65 -4.86
N CYS A 135 -9.76 14.13 -3.79
CA CYS A 135 -9.99 13.57 -2.45
C CYS A 135 -11.47 13.73 -2.01
N GLU A 136 -12.09 14.88 -2.26
CA GLU A 136 -13.53 15.08 -2.00
C GLU A 136 -14.40 14.11 -2.83
N MET A 137 -14.09 13.92 -4.13
CA MET A 137 -14.84 13.01 -5.01
C MET A 137 -14.70 11.53 -4.59
N LEU A 138 -13.55 11.15 -4.03
CA LEU A 138 -13.29 9.82 -3.49
C LEU A 138 -13.84 9.64 -2.07
N GLY A 139 -14.05 10.73 -1.32
CA GLY A 139 -14.38 10.70 0.10
C GLY A 139 -13.21 10.24 0.97
N CYS A 140 -11.97 10.52 0.55
CA CYS A 140 -10.75 10.16 1.26
C CYS A 140 -10.06 11.36 1.91
N GLU A 141 -9.24 11.09 2.93
CA GLU A 141 -8.42 12.12 3.56
C GLU A 141 -7.23 12.49 2.65
N PRO A 142 -6.95 13.77 2.42
CA PRO A 142 -5.70 14.19 1.78
C PRO A 142 -4.53 14.08 2.75
N TYR A 143 -3.40 13.56 2.24
CA TYR A 143 -2.10 13.60 2.88
C TYR A 143 -1.16 14.42 2.00
N ILE A 144 -0.84 15.63 2.43
CA ILE A 144 0.03 16.57 1.73
C ILE A 144 1.48 16.35 2.15
N SER A 145 2.37 16.01 1.22
CA SER A 145 3.82 15.99 1.42
C SER A 145 4.39 17.38 1.20
N GLY A 146 4.87 18.03 2.27
CA GLY A 146 5.41 19.38 2.20
C GLY A 146 6.88 19.41 1.78
N ASN A 147 7.24 20.41 0.98
CA ASN A 147 8.62 20.63 0.51
C ASN A 147 9.50 21.17 1.65
N VAL A 148 10.42 20.35 2.15
CA VAL A 148 11.45 20.73 3.14
C VAL A 148 12.84 20.73 2.52
N GLY A 149 12.99 20.18 1.32
CA GLY A 149 14.23 20.11 0.56
C GLY A 149 14.61 21.48 -0.03
N SER A 150 13.94 21.92 -1.08
CA SER A 150 14.20 23.19 -1.75
C SER A 150 13.28 24.33 -1.28
N GLY A 151 12.16 24.00 -0.61
CA GLY A 151 11.15 24.97 -0.14
C GLY A 151 11.54 25.71 1.13
N THR A 152 10.72 26.68 1.50
CA THR A 152 10.90 27.49 2.70
C THR A 152 9.79 27.23 3.71
N VAL A 153 10.07 27.55 4.99
CA VAL A 153 9.05 27.49 6.07
C VAL A 153 7.84 28.37 5.73
N GLU A 154 8.09 29.55 5.16
CA GLU A 154 7.04 30.48 4.76
C GLU A 154 6.16 29.90 3.68
N GLU A 155 6.77 29.25 2.70
CA GLU A 155 6.07 28.62 1.58
C GLU A 155 5.10 27.53 2.06
N LEU A 156 5.57 26.60 2.90
CA LEU A 156 4.70 25.55 3.44
C LEU A 156 3.62 26.10 4.37
N ALA A 157 3.94 27.10 5.20
CA ALA A 157 2.97 27.76 6.06
C ALA A 157 1.86 28.44 5.26
N LYS A 158 2.23 29.13 4.17
CA LYS A 158 1.26 29.75 3.23
C LYS A 158 0.41 28.70 2.51
N TRP A 159 0.98 27.55 2.15
CA TRP A 159 0.20 26.46 1.54
C TRP A 159 -0.87 25.92 2.50
N VAL A 160 -0.49 25.69 3.76
CA VAL A 160 -1.44 25.27 4.81
C VAL A 160 -2.55 26.31 4.98
N GLU A 161 -2.21 27.61 5.07
CA GLU A 161 -3.18 28.69 5.16
C GLU A 161 -4.11 28.76 3.93
N TYR A 162 -3.55 28.64 2.72
CA TYR A 162 -4.30 28.60 1.46
C TYR A 162 -5.34 27.48 1.46
N MET A 163 -4.96 26.29 1.89
CA MET A 163 -5.85 25.13 1.88
C MET A 163 -6.92 25.19 2.98
N THR A 164 -6.58 25.68 4.17
CA THR A 164 -7.37 25.40 5.38
C THR A 164 -7.94 26.63 6.10
N SER A 165 -7.59 27.86 5.69
CA SER A 165 -8.14 29.07 6.31
C SER A 165 -9.34 29.63 5.54
N ASP A 166 -10.41 29.95 6.27
CA ASP A 166 -11.57 30.70 5.75
C ASP A 166 -11.54 32.19 6.15
N GLY A 167 -10.48 32.63 6.85
CA GLY A 167 -10.30 34.01 7.30
C GLY A 167 -10.18 35.04 6.17
N ASP A 168 -10.10 36.32 6.56
CA ASP A 168 -9.85 37.43 5.61
C ASP A 168 -8.33 37.65 5.46
N THR A 169 -7.64 36.65 4.96
CA THR A 169 -6.17 36.63 4.79
C THR A 169 -5.77 36.61 3.32
N PRO A 170 -4.55 37.00 2.96
CA PRO A 170 -4.09 36.99 1.58
C PRO A 170 -4.20 35.60 0.92
N MET A 171 -3.87 34.53 1.62
CA MET A 171 -3.90 33.17 1.08
C MET A 171 -5.34 32.65 0.91
N ALA A 172 -6.24 32.92 1.86
CA ALA A 172 -7.64 32.60 1.71
C ALA A 172 -8.31 33.40 0.56
N LYS A 173 -7.94 34.67 0.39
CA LYS A 173 -8.38 35.51 -0.76
C LYS A 173 -7.88 34.93 -2.07
N LEU A 174 -6.61 34.54 -2.15
CA LEU A 174 -6.03 33.94 -3.35
C LEU A 174 -6.74 32.62 -3.72
N ARG A 175 -7.06 31.77 -2.74
CA ARG A 175 -7.87 30.56 -2.98
C ARG A 175 -9.22 30.88 -3.60
N ARG A 176 -9.93 31.91 -3.06
CA ARG A 176 -11.24 32.35 -3.58
C ARG A 176 -11.10 32.88 -4.99
N GLN A 177 -10.08 33.69 -5.28
CA GLN A 177 -9.78 34.20 -6.63
C GLN A 177 -9.53 33.04 -7.62
N ASN A 178 -8.95 31.93 -7.14
CA ASN A 178 -8.71 30.72 -7.92
C ASN A 178 -9.93 29.78 -7.98
N GLY A 179 -11.13 30.26 -7.58
CA GLY A 179 -12.40 29.58 -7.79
C GLY A 179 -12.85 28.66 -6.65
N ARG A 180 -12.19 28.67 -5.50
CA ARG A 180 -12.62 27.89 -4.34
C ARG A 180 -12.94 28.79 -3.16
N ASP A 181 -14.23 28.92 -2.85
CA ASP A 181 -14.71 29.80 -1.77
C ASP A 181 -14.37 29.22 -0.38
N LYS A 182 -14.79 28.01 -0.09
CA LYS A 182 -14.58 27.34 1.20
C LYS A 182 -13.24 26.62 1.28
N ALA A 183 -12.60 26.69 2.46
CA ALA A 183 -11.43 25.91 2.77
C ALA A 183 -11.71 24.40 2.67
N TRP A 184 -10.68 23.63 2.33
CA TRP A 184 -10.73 22.18 2.47
C TRP A 184 -10.43 21.75 3.90
N LYS A 185 -10.75 20.50 4.21
CA LYS A 185 -10.26 19.83 5.40
C LYS A 185 -9.02 19.04 5.02
N VAL A 186 -7.87 19.41 5.59
CA VAL A 186 -6.59 18.72 5.39
C VAL A 186 -6.09 18.25 6.73
N LYS A 187 -6.15 16.95 6.96
CA LYS A 187 -5.73 16.35 8.22
C LYS A 187 -4.24 16.07 8.24
N TYR A 188 -3.71 15.38 7.23
CA TYR A 188 -2.35 14.87 7.24
C TYR A 188 -1.39 15.81 6.52
N LEU A 189 -0.35 16.23 7.23
CA LEU A 189 0.74 17.06 6.71
C LEU A 189 2.08 16.38 6.96
N GLY A 190 2.71 15.89 5.89
CA GLY A 190 4.10 15.45 5.90
C GLY A 190 5.04 16.64 5.89
N VAL A 191 5.96 16.70 6.82
CA VAL A 191 7.00 17.72 6.89
C VAL A 191 8.28 17.13 6.31
N GLY A 192 8.40 17.18 4.98
CA GLY A 192 9.46 16.56 4.20
C GLY A 192 9.18 15.12 3.79
N ASN A 193 10.01 14.61 2.90
CA ASN A 193 10.04 13.25 2.40
C ASN A 193 11.49 12.78 2.26
N GLU A 194 11.81 11.55 2.67
CA GLU A 194 13.14 10.95 2.51
C GLU A 194 14.30 11.93 2.73
N SER A 195 14.20 12.69 3.81
CA SER A 195 15.13 13.80 4.07
C SER A 195 16.58 13.35 4.25
N TRP A 196 16.81 12.06 4.48
CA TRP A 196 18.11 11.39 4.46
C TRP A 196 18.66 11.15 3.04
N GLY A 197 17.82 11.22 2.02
CA GLY A 197 18.13 10.96 0.60
C GLY A 197 17.72 12.12 -0.29
N CYS A 198 16.81 11.84 -1.24
CA CYS A 198 16.36 12.82 -2.23
C CYS A 198 15.73 14.09 -1.62
N GLY A 199 15.18 14.00 -0.43
CA GLY A 199 14.60 15.14 0.29
C GLY A 199 15.62 16.06 0.96
N GLY A 200 16.92 16.00 0.58
CA GLY A 200 17.91 16.97 1.03
C GLY A 200 19.21 16.38 1.58
N ASN A 201 19.38 15.05 1.61
CA ASN A 201 20.57 14.36 2.11
C ASN A 201 21.02 14.86 3.50
N MET A 202 20.06 14.96 4.41
CA MET A 202 20.24 15.55 5.73
C MET A 202 20.70 14.51 6.75
N ARG A 203 21.32 14.99 7.83
CA ARG A 203 21.49 14.21 9.06
C ARG A 203 20.22 14.28 9.90
N PRO A 204 19.88 13.26 10.71
CA PRO A 204 18.63 13.25 11.47
C PRO A 204 18.52 14.39 12.48
N GLU A 205 19.66 14.89 13.03
CA GLU A 205 19.68 16.03 13.92
C GLU A 205 19.25 17.31 13.22
N TYR A 206 19.81 17.57 12.02
CA TYR A 206 19.47 18.75 11.22
C TYR A 206 18.02 18.71 10.77
N TYR A 207 17.56 17.55 10.29
CA TYR A 207 16.15 17.37 9.93
C TYR A 207 15.23 17.60 11.14
N SER A 208 15.60 17.10 12.32
CA SER A 208 14.82 17.35 13.55
C SER A 208 14.67 18.85 13.86
N ASP A 209 15.72 19.64 13.65
CA ASP A 209 15.69 21.10 13.86
C ASP A 209 14.80 21.79 12.79
N LEU A 210 14.86 21.33 11.53
CA LEU A 210 13.95 21.80 10.48
C LEU A 210 12.49 21.44 10.80
N PHE A 211 12.20 20.19 11.19
CA PHE A 211 10.85 19.78 11.57
C PHE A 211 10.28 20.66 12.69
N ARG A 212 11.08 20.95 13.73
CA ARG A 212 10.68 21.85 14.82
C ARG A 212 10.27 23.22 14.28
N ARG A 213 11.06 23.77 13.38
CA ARG A 213 10.85 25.08 12.77
C ARG A 213 9.60 25.08 11.89
N TYR A 214 9.46 24.14 10.95
CA TYR A 214 8.30 24.04 10.07
C TYR A 214 7.01 23.79 10.85
N SER A 215 7.04 22.90 11.84
CA SER A 215 5.86 22.54 12.61
C SER A 215 5.28 23.68 13.44
N VAL A 216 6.08 24.68 13.82
CA VAL A 216 5.62 25.87 14.53
C VAL A 216 4.80 26.79 13.63
N TYR A 217 5.21 26.95 12.38
CA TYR A 217 4.59 27.90 11.45
C TYR A 217 3.43 27.27 10.66
N CYS A 218 3.40 25.96 10.46
CA CYS A 218 2.23 25.25 9.93
C CYS A 218 1.16 25.16 11.03
N ARG A 219 0.25 26.13 11.04
CA ARG A 219 -0.75 26.29 12.11
C ARG A 219 -2.08 25.66 11.77
N ASN A 220 -2.89 25.43 12.77
CA ASN A 220 -4.28 25.04 12.61
C ASN A 220 -5.12 26.28 12.32
N TYR A 221 -5.97 26.23 11.29
CA TYR A 221 -6.89 27.30 10.92
C TYR A 221 -8.33 26.79 10.99
N ASP A 222 -9.26 27.63 11.43
CA ASP A 222 -10.72 27.47 11.33
C ASP A 222 -11.23 26.06 11.73
N GLY A 223 -10.67 25.55 12.84
CA GLY A 223 -11.02 24.21 13.37
C GLY A 223 -10.40 23.05 12.60
N ASN A 224 -9.58 23.28 11.57
CA ASN A 224 -8.78 22.25 10.94
C ASN A 224 -7.58 21.90 11.83
N GLN A 225 -7.49 20.64 12.25
CA GLN A 225 -6.40 20.14 13.08
C GLN A 225 -5.42 19.34 12.22
N LEU A 226 -4.18 19.81 12.12
CA LEU A 226 -3.12 19.14 11.39
C LEU A 226 -2.55 17.96 12.20
N TYR A 227 -2.45 16.83 11.56
CA TYR A 227 -1.69 15.67 12.01
C TYR A 227 -0.32 15.71 11.32
N LYS A 228 0.72 16.14 12.05
CA LYS A 228 2.05 16.41 11.50
C LYS A 228 2.91 15.17 11.55
N ILE A 229 3.41 14.78 10.37
CA ILE A 229 4.17 13.56 10.15
C ILE A 229 5.61 13.95 9.86
N ALA A 230 6.55 13.43 10.63
CA ALA A 230 7.97 13.63 10.39
C ALA A 230 8.48 12.64 9.34
N SER A 231 9.33 13.09 8.41
CA SER A 231 10.05 12.24 7.48
C SER A 231 10.96 11.29 8.25
N GLY A 232 10.61 10.01 8.24
CA GLY A 232 11.23 8.97 9.04
C GLY A 232 12.29 8.19 8.27
N ALA A 233 12.62 7.02 8.78
CA ALA A 233 13.73 6.19 8.33
C ALA A 233 13.45 5.48 7.00
N SER A 234 14.53 5.13 6.30
CA SER A 234 14.51 4.07 5.30
C SER A 234 14.85 2.75 5.97
N ASP A 235 14.04 1.72 5.71
CA ASP A 235 14.33 0.33 6.08
C ASP A 235 14.91 0.16 7.50
N TYR A 236 16.21 -0.10 7.57
CA TYR A 236 16.96 -0.49 8.77
C TYR A 236 17.70 0.66 9.46
N ASP A 237 17.45 1.94 9.08
CA ASP A 237 18.08 3.08 9.76
C ASP A 237 17.40 3.38 11.11
N TYR A 238 17.66 2.54 12.06
CA TYR A 238 17.14 2.66 13.43
C TYR A 238 17.68 3.90 14.16
N ASN A 239 18.88 4.39 13.77
CA ASN A 239 19.44 5.60 14.34
C ASN A 239 18.60 6.82 13.97
N TRP A 240 18.10 6.90 12.74
CA TRP A 240 17.22 7.98 12.31
C TRP A 240 15.98 8.07 13.22
N THR A 241 15.28 6.95 13.40
CA THR A 241 14.10 6.89 14.29
C THR A 241 14.45 7.26 15.73
N LYS A 242 15.59 6.76 16.25
CA LYS A 242 16.01 7.09 17.61
C LYS A 242 16.23 8.59 17.79
N VAL A 243 16.97 9.23 16.88
CA VAL A 243 17.26 10.68 16.96
C VAL A 243 15.97 11.50 16.86
N LEU A 244 15.06 11.12 15.96
CA LEU A 244 13.77 11.80 15.84
C LEU A 244 12.94 11.68 17.12
N MET A 245 12.82 10.49 17.68
CA MET A 245 12.08 10.28 18.92
C MET A 245 12.66 11.09 20.09
N ASP A 246 13.98 11.13 20.22
CA ASP A 246 14.67 11.88 21.27
C ASP A 246 14.48 13.41 21.13
N ARG A 247 14.41 13.94 19.89
CA ARG A 247 14.42 15.38 19.62
C ARG A 247 13.04 15.98 19.37
N ILE A 248 12.15 15.23 18.72
CA ILE A 248 10.86 15.73 18.23
C ILE A 248 9.67 14.80 18.55
N GLY A 249 9.87 13.69 19.27
CA GLY A 249 8.79 12.76 19.61
C GLY A 249 7.60 13.40 20.34
N ASN A 250 7.83 14.49 21.09
CA ASN A 250 6.76 15.25 21.75
C ASN A 250 6.11 16.33 20.87
N ARG A 251 6.46 16.42 19.59
CA ARG A 251 5.98 17.44 18.63
C ARG A 251 5.39 16.84 17.37
N ALA A 252 5.83 15.66 16.97
CA ALA A 252 5.30 14.92 15.87
C ALA A 252 4.11 14.06 16.30
N ASN A 253 3.08 13.97 15.47
CA ASN A 253 1.98 13.02 15.68
C ASN A 253 2.38 11.63 15.19
N ALA A 254 3.27 11.57 14.20
CA ALA A 254 3.79 10.33 13.65
C ALA A 254 5.19 10.51 13.05
N ILE A 255 5.87 9.39 12.90
CA ILE A 255 7.12 9.27 12.12
C ILE A 255 6.86 8.28 10.98
N SER A 256 7.31 8.62 9.77
CA SER A 256 7.18 7.74 8.61
C SER A 256 8.26 6.64 8.59
N LEU A 257 8.01 5.61 7.80
CA LEU A 257 8.94 4.53 7.50
C LEU A 257 8.74 4.10 6.05
N HIS A 258 9.80 4.01 5.27
CA HIS A 258 9.77 3.47 3.93
C HIS A 258 10.38 2.07 3.90
N TYR A 259 9.74 1.14 3.19
CA TYR A 259 10.23 -0.22 3.00
C TYR A 259 9.80 -0.80 1.67
N TYR A 260 10.74 -1.06 0.78
CA TYR A 260 10.47 -1.72 -0.49
C TYR A 260 10.91 -3.18 -0.52
N THR A 261 10.07 -4.02 -1.12
CA THR A 261 10.43 -5.38 -1.52
C THR A 261 11.20 -5.28 -2.84
N VAL A 262 12.51 -5.18 -2.73
CA VAL A 262 13.45 -4.91 -3.81
C VAL A 262 14.69 -5.79 -3.63
N THR A 263 15.30 -6.22 -4.73
CA THR A 263 16.52 -7.06 -4.71
C THR A 263 17.76 -6.29 -4.29
N GLY A 264 17.80 -5.00 -4.54
CA GLY A 264 18.88 -4.08 -4.20
C GLY A 264 18.67 -2.71 -4.83
N TRP A 265 19.42 -1.72 -4.39
CA TRP A 265 19.28 -0.34 -4.87
C TRP A 265 20.19 -0.03 -6.06
N THR A 266 21.14 -0.90 -6.36
CA THR A 266 22.07 -0.79 -7.49
C THR A 266 21.90 -1.97 -8.44
N GLY A 267 22.07 -1.72 -9.74
CA GLY A 267 21.92 -2.74 -10.79
C GLY A 267 20.47 -3.09 -11.11
N SER A 268 20.27 -4.23 -11.78
CA SER A 268 18.95 -4.74 -12.14
C SER A 268 18.22 -5.23 -10.89
N LYS A 269 16.94 -4.89 -10.80
CA LYS A 269 16.02 -5.34 -9.74
C LYS A 269 15.25 -6.60 -10.12
N GLY A 270 15.47 -7.08 -11.35
CA GLY A 270 14.78 -8.23 -11.91
C GLY A 270 13.44 -7.89 -12.57
N SER A 271 12.96 -8.79 -13.41
CA SER A 271 11.71 -8.60 -14.15
C SER A 271 10.48 -8.74 -13.25
N ALA A 272 9.48 -7.90 -13.50
CA ALA A 272 8.19 -7.99 -12.84
C ALA A 272 7.45 -9.31 -13.14
N THR A 273 7.67 -9.90 -14.34
CA THR A 273 6.90 -11.07 -14.80
C THR A 273 7.74 -12.30 -15.15
N LYS A 274 9.08 -12.13 -15.26
CA LYS A 274 10.00 -13.22 -15.62
C LYS A 274 10.94 -13.51 -14.47
N PHE A 275 10.61 -14.50 -13.65
CA PHE A 275 11.37 -14.91 -12.47
C PHE A 275 11.19 -16.41 -12.23
N ASN A 276 12.09 -17.01 -11.46
CA ASN A 276 12.02 -18.42 -11.08
C ASN A 276 11.36 -18.62 -9.70
N ASN A 277 11.21 -19.88 -9.28
CA ASN A 277 10.58 -20.22 -8.01
C ASN A 277 11.40 -19.74 -6.79
N GLU A 278 12.73 -19.74 -6.88
CA GLU A 278 13.58 -19.23 -5.80
C GLU A 278 13.41 -17.73 -5.61
N ASP A 279 13.35 -16.96 -6.70
CA ASP A 279 13.10 -15.51 -6.66
C ASP A 279 11.70 -15.20 -6.11
N TYR A 280 10.70 -16.01 -6.45
CA TYR A 280 9.37 -15.89 -5.87
C TYR A 280 9.40 -16.06 -4.35
N TYR A 281 9.98 -17.14 -3.84
CA TYR A 281 10.02 -17.39 -2.40
C TYR A 281 10.90 -16.36 -1.66
N TRP A 282 12.01 -15.96 -2.27
CA TRP A 282 12.82 -14.87 -1.74
C TRP A 282 12.00 -13.58 -1.61
N THR A 283 11.17 -13.25 -2.61
CA THR A 283 10.26 -12.08 -2.57
C THR A 283 9.29 -12.18 -1.40
N MET A 284 8.73 -13.36 -1.13
CA MET A 284 7.85 -13.58 0.05
C MET A 284 8.62 -13.36 1.36
N GLY A 285 9.84 -13.86 1.44
CA GLY A 285 10.73 -13.65 2.60
C GLY A 285 11.08 -12.18 2.81
N LYS A 286 11.40 -11.46 1.73
CA LYS A 286 11.69 -10.02 1.77
C LYS A 286 10.45 -9.23 2.21
N ALA A 287 9.26 -9.53 1.67
CA ALA A 287 8.02 -8.89 2.06
C ALA A 287 7.72 -9.08 3.57
N LEU A 288 7.86 -10.30 4.09
CA LEU A 288 7.67 -10.57 5.52
C LEU A 288 8.76 -9.96 6.40
N GLY A 289 9.92 -9.65 5.83
CA GLY A 289 11.02 -8.95 6.53
C GLY A 289 10.64 -7.58 7.07
N ILE A 290 9.59 -6.95 6.53
CA ILE A 290 9.06 -5.68 7.05
C ILE A 290 8.63 -5.81 8.52
N GLU A 291 8.20 -6.99 8.96
CA GLU A 291 7.80 -7.21 10.36
C GLU A 291 8.98 -7.06 11.32
N ASP A 292 10.16 -7.56 10.97
CA ASP A 292 11.38 -7.40 11.77
C ASP A 292 11.80 -5.93 11.85
N VAL A 293 11.63 -5.19 10.75
CA VAL A 293 11.92 -3.74 10.67
C VAL A 293 10.97 -2.98 11.58
N ILE A 294 9.66 -3.21 11.44
CA ILE A 294 8.63 -2.57 12.27
C ILE A 294 8.91 -2.83 13.76
N LYS A 295 9.10 -4.09 14.17
CA LYS A 295 9.36 -4.45 15.57
C LYS A 295 10.54 -3.69 16.17
N LYS A 296 11.62 -3.49 15.41
CA LYS A 296 12.79 -2.76 15.91
C LYS A 296 12.55 -1.26 16.01
N HIS A 297 11.84 -0.66 15.04
CA HIS A 297 11.41 0.75 15.14
C HIS A 297 10.45 0.94 16.32
N GLU A 298 9.45 0.06 16.47
CA GLU A 298 8.51 0.09 17.59
C GLU A 298 9.22 0.00 18.94
N ALA A 299 10.21 -0.88 19.08
CA ALA A 299 10.97 -1.00 20.33
C ALA A 299 11.74 0.29 20.71
N ILE A 300 12.25 1.02 19.71
CA ILE A 300 12.86 2.33 19.91
C ILE A 300 11.81 3.37 20.31
N MET A 301 10.70 3.38 19.60
CA MET A 301 9.59 4.31 19.86
C MET A 301 8.95 4.04 21.23
N ASP A 302 8.73 2.79 21.61
CA ASP A 302 8.13 2.39 22.89
C ASP A 302 8.99 2.81 24.09
N LYS A 303 10.31 2.81 23.93
CA LYS A 303 11.24 3.30 24.97
C LYS A 303 11.11 4.81 25.18
N ALA A 304 10.93 5.59 24.11
CA ALA A 304 10.83 7.05 24.16
C ALA A 304 9.40 7.53 24.44
N ASP A 305 8.41 6.77 23.98
CA ASP A 305 6.96 7.06 24.08
C ASP A 305 6.19 5.80 24.52
N PRO A 306 6.26 5.44 25.81
CA PRO A 306 5.58 4.23 26.32
C PRO A 306 4.05 4.31 26.26
N LYS A 307 3.48 5.51 26.10
CA LYS A 307 2.04 5.71 25.92
C LYS A 307 1.59 5.56 24.47
N LYS A 308 2.51 5.30 23.55
CA LYS A 308 2.27 5.09 22.11
C LYS A 308 1.47 6.25 21.46
N GLN A 309 1.79 7.48 21.82
CA GLN A 309 1.14 8.68 21.28
C GLN A 309 1.64 9.05 19.89
N VAL A 310 2.89 8.71 19.57
CA VAL A 310 3.50 8.92 18.25
C VAL A 310 3.27 7.67 17.39
N ALA A 311 2.52 7.80 16.32
CA ALA A 311 2.28 6.69 15.41
C ALA A 311 3.50 6.38 14.51
N LEU A 312 3.58 5.15 14.03
CA LEU A 312 4.45 4.74 12.91
C LEU A 312 3.61 4.65 11.65
N LEU A 313 4.03 5.32 10.58
CA LEU A 313 3.34 5.28 9.28
C LEU A 313 4.28 4.67 8.24
N VAL A 314 3.86 3.55 7.62
CA VAL A 314 4.62 2.96 6.50
C VAL A 314 4.11 3.62 5.21
N ASP A 315 4.47 4.88 4.98
CA ASP A 315 3.87 5.71 3.95
C ASP A 315 4.54 5.60 2.57
N GLU A 316 5.52 4.68 2.45
CA GLU A 316 5.95 4.09 1.17
C GLU A 316 6.31 2.62 1.36
N TRP A 317 5.66 1.74 0.58
CA TRP A 317 5.95 0.31 0.55
C TRP A 317 5.45 -0.33 -0.74
N GLY A 318 5.94 -1.51 -1.06
CA GLY A 318 5.54 -2.27 -2.23
C GLY A 318 6.72 -2.95 -2.90
N THR A 319 6.50 -3.47 -4.10
CA THR A 319 7.55 -4.09 -4.93
C THR A 319 8.18 -3.07 -5.86
N TRP A 320 9.48 -3.22 -6.09
CA TRP A 320 10.23 -2.40 -7.05
C TRP A 320 11.07 -3.30 -7.95
N TRP A 321 10.61 -3.45 -9.19
CA TRP A 321 11.27 -4.23 -10.24
C TRP A 321 11.86 -3.32 -11.31
N ASP A 322 12.56 -3.92 -12.28
CA ASP A 322 12.99 -3.20 -13.46
C ASP A 322 11.76 -2.72 -14.24
N GLU A 323 11.90 -1.56 -14.86
CA GLU A 323 10.87 -0.98 -15.73
C GLU A 323 10.58 -1.87 -16.92
N GLU A 324 9.33 -1.90 -17.37
CA GLU A 324 8.97 -2.67 -18.56
C GLU A 324 9.69 -2.16 -19.80
N PRO A 325 10.20 -3.07 -20.66
CA PRO A 325 10.89 -2.69 -21.87
C PRO A 325 10.05 -1.77 -22.78
N GLY A 326 10.68 -0.72 -23.30
CA GLY A 326 10.04 0.25 -24.17
C GLY A 326 9.29 1.38 -23.48
N THR A 327 9.34 1.43 -22.14
CA THR A 327 8.85 2.57 -21.34
C THR A 327 9.97 3.62 -21.15
N ILE A 328 9.60 4.81 -20.70
CA ILE A 328 10.57 5.89 -20.43
C ILE A 328 11.31 5.55 -19.14
N LYS A 329 12.64 5.55 -19.20
CA LYS A 329 13.51 5.29 -18.05
C LYS A 329 13.30 6.36 -16.97
N GLY A 330 13.14 5.90 -15.72
CA GLY A 330 12.84 6.76 -14.58
C GLY A 330 11.35 7.03 -14.38
N HIS A 331 10.47 6.48 -15.22
CA HIS A 331 9.03 6.52 -15.01
C HIS A 331 8.51 5.36 -14.16
N LEU A 332 9.37 4.41 -13.83
CA LEU A 332 9.11 3.26 -12.95
C LEU A 332 7.83 2.47 -13.30
N TYR A 333 7.50 2.42 -14.60
CA TYR A 333 6.37 1.62 -15.07
C TYR A 333 6.78 0.14 -15.04
N GLN A 334 6.13 -0.63 -14.20
CA GLN A 334 6.29 -2.09 -14.12
C GLN A 334 4.95 -2.79 -14.20
N GLN A 335 4.94 -4.03 -14.73
CA GLN A 335 3.78 -4.90 -14.65
C GLN A 335 3.63 -5.42 -13.22
N ASN A 336 2.39 -5.76 -12.85
CA ASN A 336 2.03 -6.32 -11.56
C ASN A 336 1.39 -7.71 -11.76
N CYS A 337 1.96 -8.72 -11.13
CA CYS A 337 1.50 -10.10 -11.26
C CYS A 337 0.99 -10.68 -9.92
N MET A 338 0.65 -11.96 -9.89
CA MET A 338 0.19 -12.60 -8.65
C MET A 338 1.25 -12.61 -7.54
N ARG A 339 2.56 -12.59 -7.87
CA ARG A 339 3.64 -12.41 -6.89
C ARG A 339 3.48 -11.11 -6.11
N ASP A 340 3.16 -10.01 -6.80
CA ASP A 340 2.96 -8.70 -6.17
C ASP A 340 1.68 -8.69 -5.32
N ALA A 341 0.62 -9.37 -5.75
CA ALA A 341 -0.58 -9.56 -4.93
C ALA A 341 -0.27 -10.28 -3.61
N PHE A 342 0.61 -11.29 -3.62
CA PHE A 342 1.07 -11.93 -2.39
C PHE A 342 1.84 -10.94 -1.51
N VAL A 343 2.75 -10.15 -2.06
CA VAL A 343 3.45 -9.11 -1.28
C VAL A 343 2.45 -8.19 -0.59
N ALA A 344 1.42 -7.74 -1.29
CA ALA A 344 0.37 -6.91 -0.69
C ALA A 344 -0.37 -7.63 0.45
N ALA A 345 -0.80 -8.87 0.24
CA ALA A 345 -1.53 -9.64 1.26
C ALA A 345 -0.67 -9.92 2.51
N LEU A 346 0.61 -10.30 2.31
CA LEU A 346 1.55 -10.56 3.40
C LEU A 346 1.81 -9.29 4.22
N SER A 347 2.09 -8.17 3.54
CA SER A 347 2.35 -6.89 4.19
C SER A 347 1.13 -6.38 4.96
N LEU A 348 -0.08 -6.43 4.38
CA LEU A 348 -1.31 -6.06 5.07
C LEU A 348 -1.54 -6.92 6.32
N ASN A 349 -1.30 -8.24 6.26
CA ASN A 349 -1.40 -9.11 7.43
C ASN A 349 -0.40 -8.72 8.52
N VAL A 350 0.80 -8.27 8.16
CA VAL A 350 1.79 -7.72 9.11
C VAL A 350 1.28 -6.43 9.72
N PHE A 351 0.82 -5.48 8.92
CA PHE A 351 0.33 -4.19 9.42
C PHE A 351 -0.85 -4.34 10.38
N HIS A 352 -1.74 -5.32 10.14
CA HIS A 352 -2.83 -5.63 11.07
C HIS A 352 -2.32 -6.07 12.44
N ARG A 353 -1.25 -6.89 12.50
CA ARG A 353 -0.66 -7.33 13.77
C ARG A 353 -0.03 -6.18 14.55
N HIS A 354 0.44 -5.14 13.84
CA HIS A 354 1.11 -3.98 14.42
C HIS A 354 0.20 -2.75 14.55
N THR A 355 -1.12 -2.92 14.42
CA THR A 355 -2.09 -1.80 14.39
C THR A 355 -2.13 -0.97 15.68
N GLU A 356 -1.46 -1.41 16.75
CA GLU A 356 -1.30 -0.60 17.96
C GLU A 356 -0.46 0.65 17.69
N ARG A 357 0.58 0.57 16.86
CA ARG A 357 1.46 1.69 16.51
C ARG A 357 1.42 2.05 15.03
N VAL A 358 1.27 1.08 14.14
CA VAL A 358 1.11 1.32 12.69
C VAL A 358 -0.31 1.81 12.41
N LYS A 359 -0.46 3.10 12.09
CA LYS A 359 -1.77 3.74 11.92
C LYS A 359 -2.13 4.08 10.49
N MET A 360 -1.17 4.10 9.59
CA MET A 360 -1.35 4.36 8.15
C MET A 360 -0.27 3.64 7.37
N THR A 361 -0.63 3.20 6.17
CA THR A 361 0.35 2.80 5.15
C THR A 361 -0.07 3.33 3.79
N ASN A 362 0.88 3.63 2.91
CA ASN A 362 0.58 4.10 1.57
C ASN A 362 1.37 3.28 0.56
N ILE A 363 0.68 2.41 -0.19
CA ILE A 363 1.35 1.59 -1.19
C ILE A 363 1.82 2.45 -2.36
N ALA A 364 2.98 2.19 -2.87
CA ALA A 364 3.60 2.88 -4.00
C ALA A 364 3.44 2.07 -5.28
N GLN A 365 2.60 2.56 -6.25
CA GLN A 365 1.78 3.76 -6.20
C GLN A 365 0.38 3.44 -6.73
N ILE A 366 -0.52 4.39 -6.73
CA ILE A 366 -1.94 4.14 -7.03
C ILE A 366 -2.20 3.75 -8.50
N VAL A 367 -1.48 4.37 -9.47
CA VAL A 367 -1.66 4.14 -10.92
C VAL A 367 -0.29 4.11 -11.61
N ASN A 368 -0.08 3.15 -12.51
CA ASN A 368 1.03 3.04 -13.48
C ASN A 368 2.46 2.93 -12.94
N VAL A 369 2.69 3.16 -11.67
CA VAL A 369 4.04 3.27 -11.10
C VAL A 369 4.25 2.20 -10.04
N LEU A 370 5.36 1.48 -10.11
CA LEU A 370 5.75 0.46 -9.15
C LEU A 370 4.64 -0.59 -8.91
N GLN A 371 4.34 -0.92 -7.65
CA GLN A 371 3.23 -1.83 -7.32
C GLN A 371 1.89 -1.08 -7.34
N SER A 372 1.35 -0.88 -8.53
CA SER A 372 0.15 -0.08 -8.73
C SER A 372 -1.15 -0.88 -8.62
N MET A 373 -2.23 -0.17 -8.24
CA MET A 373 -3.59 -0.73 -8.26
C MET A 373 -4.10 -0.87 -9.69
N ILE A 374 -3.78 0.08 -10.54
CA ILE A 374 -4.36 0.27 -11.87
C ILE A 374 -3.25 0.53 -12.87
N LEU A 375 -3.33 -0.07 -14.04
CA LEU A 375 -2.54 0.32 -15.20
C LEU A 375 -3.46 0.98 -16.23
N THR A 376 -3.03 2.11 -16.80
CA THR A 376 -3.71 2.79 -17.90
C THR A 376 -2.83 2.77 -19.14
N ASP A 377 -3.45 2.75 -20.31
CA ASP A 377 -2.69 2.84 -21.56
C ASP A 377 -2.12 4.25 -21.73
N THR A 378 -0.81 4.34 -21.70
CA THR A 378 -0.05 5.59 -21.88
C THR A 378 -0.08 6.12 -23.31
N LYS A 379 -0.59 5.32 -24.29
CA LYS A 379 -0.77 5.74 -25.68
C LYS A 379 -2.08 6.48 -25.94
N GLY A 380 -2.88 6.71 -24.89
CA GLY A 380 -4.11 7.49 -24.97
C GLY A 380 -5.30 6.78 -25.60
N THR A 381 -5.29 5.43 -25.68
CA THR A 381 -6.46 4.66 -26.17
C THR A 381 -7.62 4.66 -25.18
N GLY A 382 -7.40 5.11 -23.95
CA GLY A 382 -8.39 5.10 -22.88
C GLY A 382 -8.56 3.77 -22.16
N HIS A 383 -7.77 2.75 -22.46
CA HIS A 383 -7.87 1.46 -21.78
C HIS A 383 -7.33 1.54 -20.36
N MET A 384 -7.94 0.79 -19.45
CA MET A 384 -7.55 0.60 -18.05
C MET A 384 -7.61 -0.89 -17.71
N VAL A 385 -6.73 -1.34 -16.83
CA VAL A 385 -6.76 -2.69 -16.28
C VAL A 385 -6.51 -2.66 -14.77
N LEU A 386 -7.26 -3.49 -14.03
CA LEU A 386 -7.07 -3.71 -12.60
C LEU A 386 -6.00 -4.76 -12.38
N THR A 387 -5.00 -4.45 -11.56
CA THR A 387 -3.91 -5.40 -11.26
C THR A 387 -4.35 -6.45 -10.24
N PRO A 388 -3.63 -7.57 -10.09
CA PRO A 388 -3.86 -8.50 -8.99
C PRO A 388 -3.72 -7.85 -7.60
N THR A 389 -2.89 -6.82 -7.46
CA THR A 389 -2.76 -6.02 -6.22
C THR A 389 -4.07 -5.27 -5.89
N TYR A 390 -4.73 -4.67 -6.89
CA TYR A 390 -6.06 -4.06 -6.71
C TYR A 390 -7.05 -5.05 -6.10
N HIS A 391 -7.07 -6.28 -6.62
CA HIS A 391 -8.01 -7.29 -6.14
C HIS A 391 -7.76 -7.69 -4.69
N VAL A 392 -6.50 -7.73 -4.23
CA VAL A 392 -6.18 -7.94 -2.82
C VAL A 392 -6.78 -6.82 -1.97
N PHE A 393 -6.52 -5.56 -2.29
CA PHE A 393 -7.07 -4.42 -1.55
C PHE A 393 -8.59 -4.45 -1.51
N ASN A 394 -9.24 -4.76 -2.63
CA ASN A 394 -10.70 -4.86 -2.71
C ASN A 394 -11.27 -6.00 -1.85
N MET A 395 -10.61 -7.18 -1.83
CA MET A 395 -11.01 -8.30 -0.97
C MET A 395 -10.79 -7.98 0.52
N TYR A 396 -9.74 -7.24 0.87
CA TYR A 396 -9.36 -6.90 2.23
C TYR A 396 -10.11 -5.68 2.81
N LYS A 397 -10.89 -4.95 2.02
CA LYS A 397 -11.55 -3.70 2.47
C LYS A 397 -12.45 -3.83 3.69
N ASP A 398 -12.93 -5.03 4.00
CA ASP A 398 -13.73 -5.27 5.20
C ASP A 398 -12.92 -5.32 6.51
N PHE A 399 -11.60 -5.30 6.43
CA PHE A 399 -10.73 -5.11 7.59
C PHE A 399 -10.65 -3.63 8.04
N GLN A 400 -11.00 -2.68 7.17
CA GLN A 400 -11.01 -1.26 7.53
C GLN A 400 -11.97 -1.02 8.70
N GLU A 401 -11.47 -0.36 9.76
CA GLU A 401 -12.20 -0.06 11.02
C GLU A 401 -12.64 -1.31 11.81
N ALA A 402 -12.28 -2.52 11.39
CA ALA A 402 -12.53 -3.72 12.18
C ALA A 402 -11.53 -3.84 13.34
N THR A 403 -11.92 -4.50 14.40
CA THR A 403 -11.04 -4.79 15.54
C THR A 403 -10.16 -5.99 15.24
N TYR A 404 -8.84 -5.82 15.25
CA TYR A 404 -7.89 -6.92 15.06
C TYR A 404 -8.10 -8.00 16.14
N LEU A 405 -8.07 -9.26 15.72
CA LEU A 405 -8.19 -10.42 16.61
C LEU A 405 -6.83 -11.15 16.69
N PRO A 406 -6.27 -11.32 17.90
CA PRO A 406 -5.08 -12.13 18.08
C PRO A 406 -5.30 -13.57 17.61
N MET A 407 -4.26 -14.18 17.08
CA MET A 407 -4.29 -15.55 16.56
C MET A 407 -3.09 -16.34 17.05
N ASP A 408 -3.33 -17.56 17.53
CA ASP A 408 -2.28 -18.58 17.69
C ASP A 408 -2.34 -19.49 16.47
N VAL A 409 -1.25 -19.56 15.71
CA VAL A 409 -1.22 -20.33 14.46
C VAL A 409 -0.02 -21.27 14.45
N LYS A 410 -0.28 -22.55 14.21
CA LYS A 410 0.73 -23.55 13.87
C LYS A 410 0.64 -23.81 12.38
N CYS A 411 1.72 -23.57 11.67
CA CYS A 411 1.82 -23.71 10.23
C CYS A 411 3.22 -24.18 9.89
N ASP A 412 3.32 -25.06 8.90
CA ASP A 412 4.62 -25.41 8.33
C ASP A 412 5.26 -24.16 7.71
N SER A 413 6.57 -24.15 7.74
CA SER A 413 7.40 -23.09 7.20
C SER A 413 8.42 -23.64 6.22
N MET A 414 8.92 -22.78 5.36
CA MET A 414 10.05 -23.09 4.49
C MET A 414 11.18 -22.10 4.69
N ASP A 415 12.41 -22.59 4.50
CA ASP A 415 13.59 -21.72 4.50
C ASP A 415 13.72 -21.04 3.13
N VAL A 416 13.97 -19.74 3.14
CA VAL A 416 14.24 -18.94 1.94
C VAL A 416 15.62 -18.31 2.05
N ARG A 417 16.30 -18.12 0.91
CA ARG A 417 17.62 -17.51 0.87
C ARG A 417 17.61 -16.12 1.54
N GLY A 418 18.77 -15.75 2.07
CA GLY A 418 18.97 -14.47 2.75
C GLY A 418 19.09 -13.28 1.80
N ASP A 419 19.13 -12.12 2.42
CA ASP A 419 19.45 -10.82 1.84
C ASP A 419 20.58 -10.15 2.65
N ASP A 420 20.98 -8.94 2.29
CA ASP A 420 22.06 -8.23 2.98
C ASP A 420 21.80 -7.99 4.47
N HIS A 421 20.54 -7.97 4.89
CA HIS A 421 20.11 -7.71 6.26
C HIS A 421 19.73 -8.99 7.03
N ALA A 422 19.46 -10.09 6.31
CA ALA A 422 19.14 -11.41 6.86
C ALA A 422 19.97 -12.50 6.16
N LYS A 423 21.29 -12.44 6.29
CA LYS A 423 22.26 -13.31 5.58
C LYS A 423 22.00 -14.80 5.79
N ALA A 424 21.51 -15.19 6.95
CA ALA A 424 21.17 -16.59 7.26
C ALA A 424 19.88 -17.09 6.57
N GLY A 425 19.20 -16.23 5.83
CA GLY A 425 17.88 -16.52 5.30
C GLY A 425 16.77 -16.29 6.31
N ARG A 426 15.54 -16.61 5.90
CA ARG A 426 14.33 -16.48 6.72
C ARG A 426 13.52 -17.76 6.66
N LYS A 427 12.81 -18.06 7.74
CA LYS A 427 11.71 -19.03 7.72
C LYS A 427 10.42 -18.27 7.46
N ILE A 428 9.71 -18.67 6.40
CA ILE A 428 8.40 -18.08 6.09
C ILE A 428 7.30 -19.11 6.28
N PRO A 429 6.14 -18.76 6.87
CA PRO A 429 5.01 -19.65 6.98
C PRO A 429 4.43 -19.94 5.59
N LEU A 430 3.98 -21.16 5.34
CA LEU A 430 3.31 -21.50 4.08
C LEU A 430 1.95 -20.81 3.94
N VAL A 431 1.29 -20.48 5.06
CA VAL A 431 0.06 -19.70 5.08
C VAL A 431 0.21 -18.50 6.02
N SER A 432 0.15 -17.30 5.46
CA SER A 432 0.05 -16.06 6.24
C SER A 432 -1.42 -15.76 6.56
N THR A 433 -1.69 -15.31 7.78
CA THR A 433 -3.06 -15.16 8.29
C THR A 433 -3.28 -13.80 8.96
N SER A 434 -4.54 -13.34 8.91
CA SER A 434 -5.03 -12.24 9.73
C SER A 434 -6.51 -12.43 10.03
N ALA A 435 -6.97 -11.96 11.19
CA ALA A 435 -8.38 -11.96 11.54
C ALA A 435 -8.80 -10.64 12.21
N ALA A 436 -10.05 -10.24 11.97
CA ALA A 436 -10.61 -9.05 12.60
C ALA A 436 -12.13 -9.21 12.79
N LYS A 437 -12.70 -8.45 13.71
CA LYS A 437 -14.14 -8.41 13.99
C LYS A 437 -14.71 -7.04 13.68
N LYS A 438 -15.69 -7.00 12.80
CA LYS A 438 -16.44 -5.80 12.43
C LYS A 438 -17.41 -5.39 13.56
N ALA A 439 -17.89 -4.16 13.52
CA ALA A 439 -18.85 -3.64 14.50
C ALA A 439 -20.17 -4.42 14.50
N ASP A 440 -20.56 -5.03 13.37
CA ASP A 440 -21.75 -5.88 13.26
C ASP A 440 -21.55 -7.32 13.77
N GLY A 441 -20.38 -7.62 14.33
CA GLY A 441 -20.01 -8.94 14.85
C GLY A 441 -19.41 -9.89 13.81
N THR A 442 -19.43 -9.57 12.52
CA THR A 442 -18.83 -10.39 11.46
C THR A 442 -17.34 -10.53 11.69
N ILE A 443 -16.83 -11.77 11.71
CA ILE A 443 -15.38 -12.05 11.73
C ILE A 443 -14.88 -12.16 10.28
N VAL A 444 -13.87 -11.38 9.95
CA VAL A 444 -13.18 -11.42 8.66
C VAL A 444 -11.86 -12.15 8.86
N VAL A 445 -11.54 -13.11 7.99
CA VAL A 445 -10.30 -13.91 8.05
C VAL A 445 -9.64 -13.88 6.68
N ALA A 446 -8.37 -13.49 6.64
CA ALA A 446 -7.53 -13.54 5.45
C ALA A 446 -6.51 -14.66 5.57
N LEU A 447 -6.32 -15.41 4.49
CA LEU A 447 -5.44 -16.56 4.39
C LEU A 447 -4.68 -16.49 3.06
N ALA A 448 -3.36 -16.41 3.09
CA ALA A 448 -2.52 -16.38 1.88
C ALA A 448 -1.62 -17.63 1.85
N ASN A 449 -1.93 -18.58 0.99
CA ASN A 449 -1.13 -19.79 0.78
C ASN A 449 -0.05 -19.53 -0.28
N VAL A 450 1.17 -19.29 0.15
CA VAL A 450 2.32 -18.99 -0.72
C VAL A 450 2.94 -20.23 -1.37
N SER A 451 2.52 -21.44 -1.00
CA SER A 451 3.05 -22.67 -1.61
C SER A 451 2.70 -22.72 -3.10
N LEU A 452 3.70 -23.10 -3.94
CA LEU A 452 3.51 -23.21 -5.39
C LEU A 452 2.77 -24.49 -5.80
N ASP A 453 2.74 -25.49 -4.94
CA ASP A 453 2.30 -26.85 -5.29
C ASP A 453 1.36 -27.51 -4.27
N LYS A 454 1.31 -26.99 -3.01
CA LYS A 454 0.58 -27.65 -1.93
C LYS A 454 -0.66 -26.87 -1.53
N ALA A 455 -1.81 -27.50 -1.60
CA ALA A 455 -3.01 -27.03 -0.90
C ALA A 455 -2.83 -27.23 0.62
N GLN A 456 -3.52 -26.44 1.42
CA GLN A 456 -3.45 -26.47 2.88
C GLN A 456 -4.83 -26.72 3.49
N GLN A 457 -4.92 -27.67 4.43
CA GLN A 457 -6.08 -27.83 5.31
C GLN A 457 -5.89 -26.90 6.51
N VAL A 458 -6.82 -25.98 6.70
CA VAL A 458 -6.79 -25.00 7.80
C VAL A 458 -7.92 -25.30 8.75
N GLU A 459 -7.60 -25.40 10.04
CA GLU A 459 -8.59 -25.56 11.10
C GLU A 459 -8.36 -24.55 12.22
N PHE A 460 -9.30 -23.64 12.44
CA PHE A 460 -9.24 -22.67 13.51
C PHE A 460 -10.40 -22.83 14.48
N ASN A 461 -10.08 -22.83 15.78
CA ASN A 461 -11.03 -22.60 16.83
C ASN A 461 -11.35 -21.09 16.94
N LEU A 462 -12.63 -20.73 16.95
CA LEU A 462 -13.12 -19.36 17.13
C LEU A 462 -13.43 -19.13 18.60
N ASP A 463 -12.39 -18.94 19.43
CA ASP A 463 -12.54 -18.78 20.87
C ASP A 463 -13.28 -17.49 21.22
N GLY A 464 -14.29 -17.60 22.08
CA GLY A 464 -15.11 -16.46 22.49
C GLY A 464 -16.02 -15.87 21.41
N ALA A 465 -16.15 -16.53 20.24
CA ALA A 465 -17.12 -16.11 19.24
C ALA A 465 -18.54 -16.57 19.63
N ALA A 466 -19.54 -15.73 19.32
CA ALA A 466 -20.93 -16.19 19.26
C ALA A 466 -21.02 -17.33 18.22
N ALA A 467 -21.87 -18.34 18.46
CA ALA A 467 -21.94 -19.51 17.57
C ALA A 467 -22.19 -19.08 16.11
N PRO A 468 -21.20 -19.25 15.21
CA PRO A 468 -21.31 -18.77 13.84
C PRO A 468 -22.29 -19.64 13.04
N LYS A 469 -23.09 -18.99 12.20
CA LYS A 469 -24.14 -19.63 11.41
C LYS A 469 -23.76 -19.88 9.97
N ALA A 470 -22.89 -19.04 9.43
CA ALA A 470 -22.52 -19.08 8.01
C ALA A 470 -21.08 -18.58 7.77
N VAL A 471 -20.49 -19.09 6.70
CA VAL A 471 -19.23 -18.56 6.14
C VAL A 471 -19.39 -18.34 4.64
N THR A 472 -18.94 -17.19 4.18
CA THR A 472 -18.82 -16.85 2.76
C THR A 472 -17.40 -16.44 2.47
N GLY A 473 -16.93 -16.58 1.21
CA GLY A 473 -15.55 -16.27 0.88
C GLY A 473 -15.35 -15.84 -0.55
N GLN A 474 -14.22 -15.18 -0.75
CA GLN A 474 -13.64 -14.88 -2.07
C GLN A 474 -12.23 -15.46 -2.15
N ILE A 475 -11.81 -15.85 -3.33
CA ILE A 475 -10.48 -16.36 -3.63
C ILE A 475 -9.89 -15.58 -4.81
N LEU A 476 -8.63 -15.19 -4.68
CA LEU A 476 -7.76 -14.79 -5.77
C LEU A 476 -6.73 -15.89 -5.97
N SER A 477 -6.67 -16.48 -7.17
CA SER A 477 -5.77 -17.59 -7.50
C SER A 477 -5.23 -17.47 -8.91
N CYS A 478 -4.17 -18.21 -9.22
CA CYS A 478 -3.51 -18.19 -10.52
C CYS A 478 -3.01 -19.59 -10.90
N ASN A 479 -2.72 -19.78 -12.18
CA ASN A 479 -2.01 -20.97 -12.66
C ASN A 479 -0.51 -20.85 -12.35
N LYS A 480 0.07 -19.68 -12.64
CA LYS A 480 1.46 -19.33 -12.36
C LYS A 480 1.51 -18.04 -11.53
N VAL A 481 2.42 -17.95 -10.58
CA VAL A 481 2.58 -16.73 -9.76
C VAL A 481 3.06 -15.51 -10.56
N SER A 482 3.45 -15.72 -11.82
CA SER A 482 3.75 -14.68 -12.80
C SER A 482 2.55 -14.27 -13.65
N ASP A 483 1.36 -14.88 -13.47
CA ASP A 483 0.15 -14.46 -14.17
C ASP A 483 -0.24 -13.03 -13.78
N TYR A 484 -0.63 -12.23 -14.76
CA TYR A 484 -0.99 -10.82 -14.62
C TYR A 484 -2.13 -10.44 -15.56
N ASN A 485 -2.73 -9.30 -15.31
CA ASN A 485 -3.74 -8.71 -16.17
C ASN A 485 -3.10 -7.66 -17.08
N ASP A 486 -3.45 -7.65 -18.36
CA ASP A 486 -3.04 -6.67 -19.35
C ASP A 486 -4.26 -6.13 -20.12
N PHE A 487 -4.05 -5.15 -21.01
CA PHE A 487 -5.14 -4.52 -21.76
C PHE A 487 -5.84 -5.48 -22.74
N ALA A 488 -5.17 -6.54 -23.20
CA ALA A 488 -5.75 -7.58 -24.06
C ALA A 488 -6.45 -8.67 -23.24
N HIS A 489 -5.98 -8.92 -22.03
CA HIS A 489 -6.43 -9.98 -21.13
C HIS A 489 -6.65 -9.41 -19.72
N PRO A 490 -7.70 -8.62 -19.49
CA PRO A 490 -7.87 -7.87 -18.23
C PRO A 490 -8.29 -8.73 -17.03
N ASP A 491 -8.67 -9.98 -17.25
CA ASP A 491 -9.31 -10.86 -16.27
C ASP A 491 -8.56 -12.19 -16.04
N VAL A 492 -7.27 -12.28 -16.34
CA VAL A 492 -6.46 -13.50 -16.12
C VAL A 492 -6.41 -13.86 -14.63
N VAL A 493 -6.24 -12.84 -13.78
CA VAL A 493 -6.24 -12.97 -12.32
C VAL A 493 -7.35 -12.10 -11.78
N LYS A 494 -8.44 -12.71 -11.34
CA LYS A 494 -9.60 -12.01 -10.75
C LYS A 494 -10.23 -12.80 -9.61
N PRO A 495 -10.90 -12.12 -8.66
CA PRO A 495 -11.58 -12.80 -7.57
C PRO A 495 -12.73 -13.69 -8.07
N ALA A 496 -12.87 -14.84 -7.39
CA ALA A 496 -13.98 -15.76 -7.57
C ALA A 496 -14.64 -16.08 -6.22
N VAL A 497 -15.87 -16.62 -6.25
CA VAL A 497 -16.54 -17.11 -5.04
C VAL A 497 -15.78 -18.32 -4.51
N PHE A 498 -15.44 -18.30 -3.23
CA PHE A 498 -14.79 -19.40 -2.54
C PHE A 498 -15.82 -20.24 -1.76
N LYS A 499 -15.82 -21.55 -1.98
CA LYS A 499 -16.83 -22.48 -1.41
C LYS A 499 -16.24 -23.53 -0.45
N ASP A 500 -14.90 -23.69 -0.42
CA ASP A 500 -14.24 -24.74 0.37
C ASP A 500 -13.95 -24.27 1.81
N ALA A 501 -14.89 -23.55 2.40
CA ALA A 501 -14.91 -23.17 3.80
C ALA A 501 -16.19 -23.62 4.48
N LYS A 502 -16.06 -24.16 5.69
CA LYS A 502 -17.21 -24.58 6.52
C LYS A 502 -16.97 -24.13 7.96
N VAL A 503 -18.02 -23.69 8.60
CA VAL A 503 -18.04 -23.42 10.03
C VAL A 503 -19.04 -24.35 10.70
N LYS A 504 -18.63 -25.03 11.77
CA LYS A 504 -19.51 -25.90 12.58
C LYS A 504 -19.17 -25.71 14.04
N LYS A 505 -20.17 -25.34 14.85
CA LYS A 505 -19.95 -24.82 16.21
C LYS A 505 -18.92 -23.68 16.09
N ASN A 506 -17.89 -23.69 16.92
CA ASN A 506 -16.83 -22.68 16.89
C ASN A 506 -15.57 -23.14 16.12
N THR A 507 -15.71 -24.07 15.18
CA THR A 507 -14.58 -24.55 14.36
C THR A 507 -14.77 -24.13 12.90
N LEU A 508 -13.82 -23.38 12.39
CA LEU A 508 -13.69 -23.02 10.98
C LEU A 508 -12.74 -24.03 10.30
N LYS A 509 -13.21 -24.69 9.24
CA LYS A 509 -12.40 -25.56 8.39
C LYS A 509 -12.36 -25.00 6.97
N VAL A 510 -11.15 -24.93 6.40
CA VAL A 510 -10.92 -24.36 5.07
C VAL A 510 -9.91 -25.21 4.31
N LYS A 511 -10.16 -25.51 3.03
CA LYS A 511 -9.17 -26.11 2.14
C LYS A 511 -8.69 -25.04 1.17
N ILE A 512 -7.48 -24.51 1.38
CA ILE A 512 -6.92 -23.43 0.54
C ILE A 512 -6.06 -24.03 -0.55
N PRO A 513 -6.34 -23.77 -1.85
CA PRO A 513 -5.47 -24.18 -2.95
C PRO A 513 -4.07 -23.58 -2.85
N ALA A 514 -3.10 -24.20 -3.50
CA ALA A 514 -1.79 -23.58 -3.72
C ALA A 514 -1.94 -22.24 -4.49
N LYS A 515 -1.00 -21.31 -4.34
CA LYS A 515 -0.96 -20.04 -5.07
C LYS A 515 -2.28 -19.26 -4.97
N SER A 516 -2.83 -19.14 -3.75
CA SER A 516 -4.12 -18.45 -3.56
C SER A 516 -4.19 -17.59 -2.31
N ILE A 517 -4.98 -16.54 -2.41
CA ILE A 517 -5.34 -15.63 -1.32
C ILE A 517 -6.84 -15.74 -1.12
N VAL A 518 -7.27 -16.07 0.09
CA VAL A 518 -8.69 -16.25 0.45
C VAL A 518 -9.07 -15.25 1.54
N VAL A 519 -10.22 -14.60 1.38
CA VAL A 519 -10.83 -13.77 2.43
C VAL A 519 -12.21 -14.32 2.74
N LEU A 520 -12.45 -14.61 4.01
CA LEU A 520 -13.68 -15.18 4.53
C LEU A 520 -14.42 -14.19 5.42
N LYS A 521 -15.77 -14.27 5.40
CA LYS A 521 -16.66 -13.56 6.32
C LYS A 521 -17.50 -14.60 7.05
N ILE A 522 -17.43 -14.58 8.37
CA ILE A 522 -18.10 -15.51 9.28
C ILE A 522 -19.15 -14.71 10.07
N LYS A 523 -20.41 -15.15 9.98
CA LYS A 523 -21.57 -14.52 10.62
C LYS A 523 -22.24 -15.45 11.62
#